data_455a67116ace0fa68aa7c1cd0de7128f
#
_entry.id   455a67116ace0fa68aa7c1cd0de7128f
#
_cell.length_a   1.000
_cell.length_b   1.000
_cell.length_c   1.000
_cell.angle_alpha   90.00
_cell.angle_beta   90.00
_cell.angle_gamma   90.00
#
_symmetry.space_group_name_H-M   'P 1'
#
loop_
_entity.id
_entity.type
_entity.pdbx_description
1 polymer ?
#
loop_
_entity_poly.entity_id
_entity_poly.type
_entity_poly.pdbx_seq_one_letter_code
_entity_poly.pdbx_strand_id
1 'polypeptide(L)'
;MFLDRVKIRIKAGDGGDGVTAFRREKFIPRGGPSGGDGGVGGSVWIEATEGLNTLLHLRYNPEHKAERGHHGEGSNRFGKDGQDHLVRVPVGTQIYDAETSELLFDFTEAGQKYLAAKGGKGGWGNSHFATPTRRAPKFHYTGRPGRERELQLELKLIADVGLVGFPNAGKSTLISVISAAKPKIADYPFTTLEPNLGVVDMGDFRTFVVADIPGLIEGASDGAGLGDRFLRHVERTKLILHLVDVSSISGRDPVKDYEIINRELTNYEANLGARPQIVVATKIDALDDPKRLEKLKKRAKKDGKAFFQISSVTNLGVKDLVNAVSVTLNEFNRDEAEAKAAAERERREDVTGDLAAEEKKLTTEDTESTEKEKQTSTDLIKENELSETA
;
A
#
# COMPACT_ATOMS: atom_id res chain seq x y z
N MET A 1 8.35 -17.23 -10.23
CA MET A 1 8.08 -17.92 -8.95
C MET A 1 7.39 -16.92 -8.05
N PHE A 2 6.18 -17.19 -7.61
CA PHE A 2 5.43 -16.29 -6.70
C PHE A 2 5.84 -16.56 -5.25
N LEU A 3 6.01 -15.52 -4.46
CA LEU A 3 6.38 -15.60 -3.05
C LEU A 3 5.43 -14.73 -2.24
N ASP A 4 4.64 -15.38 -1.39
CA ASP A 4 3.65 -14.78 -0.49
C ASP A 4 4.18 -14.58 0.93
N ARG A 5 5.27 -15.29 1.28
CA ARG A 5 5.93 -15.17 2.59
C ARG A 5 7.43 -15.03 2.43
N VAL A 6 8.02 -14.08 3.13
CA VAL A 6 9.46 -13.86 3.15
C VAL A 6 9.91 -13.42 4.53
N LYS A 7 11.05 -13.93 4.98
CA LYS A 7 11.74 -13.43 6.17
C LYS A 7 12.82 -12.45 5.73
N ILE A 8 12.85 -11.29 6.38
CA ILE A 8 13.86 -10.26 6.17
C ILE A 8 14.52 -9.90 7.50
N ARG A 9 15.80 -9.54 7.44
CA ARG A 9 16.56 -9.01 8.56
C ARG A 9 16.75 -7.53 8.36
N ILE A 10 16.30 -6.75 9.33
CA ILE A 10 16.43 -5.30 9.31
C ILE A 10 17.36 -4.84 10.41
N LYS A 11 18.26 -3.92 10.07
CA LYS A 11 19.15 -3.29 11.02
C LYS A 11 19.16 -1.78 10.80
N ALA A 12 18.73 -1.03 11.81
CA ALA A 12 18.85 0.40 11.80
C ALA A 12 20.33 0.82 12.01
N GLY A 13 20.67 2.02 11.56
CA GLY A 13 22.02 2.55 11.73
C GLY A 13 22.37 2.80 13.21
N ASP A 14 23.60 2.52 13.57
CA ASP A 14 24.11 2.87 14.88
C ASP A 14 24.32 4.40 14.97
N GLY A 15 24.18 4.99 16.15
CA GLY A 15 24.53 6.38 16.39
C GLY A 15 26.04 6.60 16.27
N GLY A 16 26.45 7.78 15.82
CA GLY A 16 27.84 8.21 15.85
C GLY A 16 28.30 8.49 17.27
N ASP A 17 29.59 8.32 17.56
CA ASP A 17 30.13 8.65 18.86
C ASP A 17 30.32 10.17 19.00
N GLY A 18 30.13 10.70 20.20
CA GLY A 18 30.60 12.04 20.51
C GLY A 18 32.11 12.10 20.49
N VAL A 19 32.68 13.27 20.61
CA VAL A 19 34.13 13.45 20.61
C VAL A 19 34.59 14.24 21.84
N THR A 20 35.79 13.94 22.31
CA THR A 20 36.50 14.74 23.30
C THR A 20 37.46 15.68 22.60
N ALA A 21 37.09 16.95 22.48
CA ALA A 21 37.94 17.99 21.89
C ALA A 21 38.03 19.20 22.81
N PHE A 22 39.12 19.95 22.68
CA PHE A 22 39.35 21.19 23.39
C PHE A 22 39.70 22.30 22.39
N ARG A 23 39.18 23.47 22.63
CA ARG A 23 39.46 24.67 21.80
C ARG A 23 40.93 25.02 21.92
N ARG A 24 41.62 25.18 20.80
CA ARG A 24 43.01 25.63 20.72
C ARG A 24 43.11 26.79 19.72
N GLU A 25 43.45 27.96 20.24
CA GLU A 25 43.64 29.16 19.43
C GLU A 25 44.95 29.88 19.82
N LYS A 26 45.44 30.75 18.93
CA LYS A 26 46.75 31.35 19.03
C LYS A 26 47.03 32.05 20.38
N PHE A 27 46.03 32.58 21.06
CA PHE A 27 46.15 33.28 22.33
C PHE A 27 45.34 32.63 23.47
N ILE A 28 44.82 31.46 23.26
CA ILE A 28 44.01 30.72 24.24
C ILE A 28 44.61 29.33 24.46
N PRO A 29 45.67 29.22 25.30
CA PRO A 29 46.38 27.94 25.51
C PRO A 29 45.54 26.89 26.26
N ARG A 30 44.52 27.32 27.02
CA ARG A 30 43.62 26.45 27.80
C ARG A 30 42.16 26.73 27.43
N GLY A 31 41.80 26.45 26.17
CA GLY A 31 40.41 26.53 25.71
C GLY A 31 39.52 25.48 26.39
N GLY A 32 38.23 25.81 26.52
CA GLY A 32 37.21 24.92 27.10
C GLY A 32 36.95 23.72 26.21
N PRO A 33 36.12 22.74 26.71
CA PRO A 33 35.68 21.61 25.94
C PRO A 33 34.89 22.07 24.72
N SER A 34 35.14 21.45 23.58
CA SER A 34 34.57 21.83 22.28
C SER A 34 34.23 20.58 21.43
N GLY A 35 34.07 19.44 22.06
CA GLY A 35 33.67 18.24 21.35
C GLY A 35 32.17 18.24 21.01
N GLY A 36 31.85 18.00 19.73
CA GLY A 36 30.51 17.88 19.23
C GLY A 36 29.92 16.50 19.45
N ASP A 37 28.62 16.40 19.31
CA ASP A 37 27.87 15.14 19.43
C ASP A 37 27.98 14.32 18.15
N GLY A 38 27.83 13.00 18.27
CA GLY A 38 27.62 12.13 17.11
C GLY A 38 26.23 12.27 16.53
N GLY A 39 26.13 12.04 15.23
CA GLY A 39 24.85 12.03 14.51
C GLY A 39 23.98 10.82 14.91
N VAL A 40 22.69 10.93 14.70
CA VAL A 40 21.75 9.84 14.88
C VAL A 40 21.89 8.82 13.74
N GLY A 41 21.75 7.53 14.00
CA GLY A 41 21.71 6.51 12.96
C GLY A 41 20.39 6.56 12.20
N GLY A 42 20.43 6.21 10.91
CA GLY A 42 19.23 6.12 10.06
C GLY A 42 18.28 5.02 10.55
N SER A 43 17.00 5.23 10.36
CA SER A 43 15.94 4.27 10.68
C SER A 43 15.58 3.43 9.44
N VAL A 44 14.97 2.25 9.64
CA VAL A 44 14.43 1.42 8.57
C VAL A 44 12.91 1.57 8.57
N TRP A 45 12.38 2.01 7.44
CA TRP A 45 10.96 2.16 7.18
C TRP A 45 10.50 1.14 6.16
N ILE A 46 9.26 0.65 6.30
CA ILE A 46 8.59 -0.16 5.30
C ILE A 46 7.41 0.66 4.77
N GLU A 47 7.29 0.74 3.44
CA GLU A 47 6.25 1.54 2.76
C GLU A 47 5.49 0.67 1.77
N ALA A 48 4.15 0.73 1.82
CA ALA A 48 3.30 0.09 0.85
C ALA A 48 3.25 0.87 -0.48
N THR A 49 3.37 0.18 -1.61
CA THR A 49 3.30 0.77 -2.95
C THR A 49 2.40 -0.03 -3.88
N GLU A 50 1.68 0.63 -4.77
CA GLU A 50 0.85 0.00 -5.81
C GLU A 50 1.66 -0.63 -6.94
N GLY A 51 2.92 -0.24 -7.11
CA GLY A 51 3.79 -0.74 -8.19
C GLY A 51 4.33 -2.16 -7.99
N LEU A 52 4.04 -2.82 -6.89
CA LEU A 52 4.53 -4.15 -6.54
C LEU A 52 3.36 -5.10 -6.26
N ASN A 53 3.43 -6.33 -6.83
CA ASN A 53 2.43 -7.38 -6.63
C ASN A 53 3.03 -8.66 -6.02
N THR A 54 4.31 -8.62 -5.59
CA THR A 54 5.02 -9.79 -5.06
C THR A 54 6.13 -9.37 -4.11
N LEU A 55 6.45 -10.24 -3.15
CA LEU A 55 7.58 -10.07 -2.24
C LEU A 55 8.91 -10.67 -2.78
N LEU A 56 8.95 -11.06 -4.06
CA LEU A 56 10.07 -11.78 -4.63
C LEU A 56 11.41 -11.02 -4.54
N HIS A 57 11.38 -9.70 -4.71
CA HIS A 57 12.57 -8.84 -4.61
C HIS A 57 13.22 -8.89 -3.23
N LEU A 58 12.41 -9.07 -2.16
CA LEU A 58 12.90 -9.19 -0.78
C LEU A 58 13.54 -10.55 -0.50
N ARG A 59 13.16 -11.60 -1.24
CA ARG A 59 13.82 -12.89 -1.16
C ARG A 59 15.25 -12.86 -1.68
N TYR A 60 15.50 -12.09 -2.74
CA TYR A 60 16.85 -11.92 -3.29
C TYR A 60 17.70 -10.98 -2.44
N ASN A 61 17.07 -10.04 -1.75
CA ASN A 61 17.72 -9.08 -0.86
C ASN A 61 17.08 -9.16 0.54
N PRO A 62 17.42 -10.17 1.36
CA PRO A 62 16.76 -10.35 2.65
C PRO A 62 17.32 -9.44 3.75
N GLU A 63 18.46 -8.79 3.54
CA GLU A 63 19.09 -7.90 4.51
C GLU A 63 18.91 -6.43 4.12
N HIS A 64 18.34 -5.65 5.04
CA HIS A 64 18.12 -4.22 4.89
C HIS A 64 18.79 -3.46 6.04
N LYS A 65 19.73 -2.59 5.69
CA LYS A 65 20.52 -1.82 6.66
C LYS A 65 20.40 -0.32 6.36
N ALA A 66 20.13 0.48 7.41
CA ALA A 66 20.22 1.92 7.32
C ALA A 66 21.63 2.41 7.65
N GLU A 67 21.94 3.63 7.28
CA GLU A 67 23.26 4.23 7.41
C GLU A 67 23.56 4.58 8.87
N ARG A 68 24.81 4.42 9.28
CA ARG A 68 25.29 4.84 10.61
C ARG A 68 25.39 6.37 10.69
N GLY A 69 25.11 6.94 11.85
CA GLY A 69 25.44 8.33 12.15
C GLY A 69 26.95 8.58 12.20
N HIS A 70 27.39 9.71 11.71
CA HIS A 70 28.80 10.13 11.74
C HIS A 70 29.22 10.50 13.16
N HIS A 71 30.50 10.35 13.45
CA HIS A 71 31.07 10.79 14.72
C HIS A 71 31.06 12.33 14.81
N GLY A 72 30.95 12.84 16.02
CA GLY A 72 31.13 14.27 16.29
C GLY A 72 32.57 14.72 16.01
N GLU A 73 32.74 15.99 15.74
CA GLU A 73 34.02 16.61 15.48
C GLU A 73 34.36 17.69 16.53
N GLY A 74 35.59 18.21 16.47
CA GLY A 74 36.00 19.33 17.29
C GLY A 74 35.26 20.62 16.89
N SER A 75 35.42 21.67 17.71
CA SER A 75 34.77 22.98 17.50
C SER A 75 33.23 22.92 17.53
N ASN A 76 32.67 22.06 18.36
CA ASN A 76 31.24 21.82 18.56
C ASN A 76 30.49 21.41 17.27
N ARG A 77 31.19 20.78 16.32
CA ARG A 77 30.53 20.25 15.11
C ARG A 77 29.87 18.93 15.39
N PHE A 78 28.58 18.87 15.12
CA PHE A 78 27.80 17.64 15.21
C PHE A 78 28.14 16.71 14.04
N GLY A 79 28.15 15.41 14.30
CA GLY A 79 28.21 14.40 13.24
C GLY A 79 26.92 14.43 12.40
N LYS A 80 27.06 14.18 11.10
CA LYS A 80 25.89 14.07 10.19
C LYS A 80 25.06 12.85 10.58
N ASP A 81 23.72 12.98 10.54
CA ASP A 81 22.80 11.87 10.73
C ASP A 81 22.88 10.88 9.57
N GLY A 82 22.73 9.60 9.87
CA GLY A 82 22.65 8.54 8.87
C GLY A 82 21.33 8.61 8.08
N GLN A 83 21.38 8.24 6.82
CA GLN A 83 20.19 8.21 5.96
C GLN A 83 19.26 7.07 6.35
N ASP A 84 17.96 7.33 6.33
CA ASP A 84 16.93 6.31 6.51
C ASP A 84 16.90 5.36 5.30
N HIS A 85 16.60 4.10 5.57
CA HIS A 85 16.43 3.08 4.53
C HIS A 85 14.95 2.74 4.36
N LEU A 86 14.46 2.82 3.11
CA LEU A 86 13.07 2.55 2.76
C LEU A 86 12.93 1.21 2.05
N VAL A 87 12.18 0.29 2.65
CA VAL A 87 11.82 -1.02 2.07
C VAL A 87 10.42 -0.92 1.50
N ARG A 88 10.27 -1.17 0.20
CA ARG A 88 8.96 -1.11 -0.47
C ARG A 88 8.31 -2.48 -0.48
N VAL A 89 7.01 -2.52 -0.18
CA VAL A 89 6.19 -3.73 -0.17
C VAL A 89 4.88 -3.49 -0.92
N PRO A 90 4.22 -4.54 -1.45
CA PRO A 90 2.87 -4.41 -2.01
C PRO A 90 1.85 -4.03 -0.96
N VAL A 91 0.76 -3.39 -1.38
CA VAL A 91 -0.45 -3.23 -0.56
C VAL A 91 -1.01 -4.62 -0.20
N GLY A 92 -1.54 -4.79 1.01
CA GLY A 92 -1.98 -6.09 1.53
C GLY A 92 -0.87 -6.90 2.20
N THR A 93 0.33 -6.34 2.36
CA THR A 93 1.42 -6.99 3.12
C THR A 93 1.17 -6.84 4.62
N GLN A 94 1.27 -7.94 5.35
CA GLN A 94 1.27 -8.00 6.80
C GLN A 94 2.69 -8.22 7.31
N ILE A 95 3.04 -7.53 8.39
CA ILE A 95 4.32 -7.66 9.07
C ILE A 95 4.11 -8.40 10.37
N TYR A 96 4.82 -9.50 10.53
CA TYR A 96 4.90 -10.26 11.77
C TYR A 96 6.31 -10.18 12.34
N ASP A 97 6.41 -10.21 13.65
CA ASP A 97 7.68 -10.49 14.33
C ASP A 97 8.06 -11.95 14.08
N ALA A 98 9.29 -12.21 13.62
CA ALA A 98 9.70 -13.56 13.26
C ALA A 98 9.91 -14.49 14.47
N GLU A 99 10.09 -13.93 15.68
CA GLU A 99 10.30 -14.67 16.90
C GLU A 99 8.98 -14.96 17.62
N THR A 100 8.13 -13.93 17.77
CA THR A 100 6.87 -14.04 18.52
C THR A 100 5.68 -14.43 17.65
N SER A 101 5.79 -14.33 16.32
CA SER A 101 4.69 -14.48 15.37
C SER A 101 3.53 -13.50 15.61
N GLU A 102 3.78 -12.40 16.31
CA GLU A 102 2.80 -11.36 16.57
C GLU A 102 2.64 -10.46 15.34
N LEU A 103 1.40 -10.10 15.00
CA LEU A 103 1.11 -9.14 13.93
C LEU A 103 1.48 -7.74 14.39
N LEU A 104 2.48 -7.14 13.74
CA LEU A 104 2.97 -5.79 14.05
C LEU A 104 2.25 -4.71 13.24
N PHE A 105 1.96 -4.99 11.97
CA PHE A 105 1.30 -4.02 11.08
C PHE A 105 0.63 -4.70 9.89
N ASP A 106 -0.46 -4.10 9.36
CA ASP A 106 -1.18 -4.54 8.15
C ASP A 106 -1.30 -3.35 7.20
N PHE A 107 -0.70 -3.45 6.01
CA PHE A 107 -0.75 -2.41 4.99
C PHE A 107 -2.03 -2.54 4.16
N THR A 108 -3.01 -1.71 4.42
CA THR A 108 -4.31 -1.70 3.71
C THR A 108 -4.34 -0.71 2.54
N GLU A 109 -3.49 0.32 2.57
CA GLU A 109 -3.47 1.40 1.59
C GLU A 109 -2.05 1.71 1.11
N ALA A 110 -1.92 2.20 -0.12
CA ALA A 110 -0.65 2.67 -0.66
C ALA A 110 -0.17 3.93 0.07
N GLY A 111 1.14 4.07 0.19
CA GLY A 111 1.77 5.19 0.89
C GLY A 111 1.82 5.06 2.41
N GLN A 112 1.16 4.06 3.02
CA GLN A 112 1.31 3.78 4.44
C GLN A 112 2.74 3.41 4.77
N LYS A 113 3.26 3.93 5.91
CA LYS A 113 4.63 3.71 6.37
C LYS A 113 4.64 3.11 7.77
N TYR A 114 5.49 2.13 7.98
CA TYR A 114 5.74 1.50 9.28
C TYR A 114 7.21 1.65 9.66
N LEU A 115 7.48 2.16 10.88
CA LEU A 115 8.83 2.22 11.43
C LEU A 115 9.26 0.85 11.94
N ALA A 116 9.98 0.12 11.12
CA ALA A 116 10.37 -1.25 11.41
C ALA A 116 11.54 -1.34 12.39
N ALA A 117 12.54 -0.46 12.27
CA ALA A 117 13.65 -0.35 13.20
C ALA A 117 14.11 1.10 13.36
N LYS A 118 14.20 1.55 14.61
CA LYS A 118 14.64 2.92 14.95
C LYS A 118 16.16 2.99 15.05
N GLY A 119 16.75 4.05 14.45
CA GLY A 119 18.15 4.36 14.53
C GLY A 119 18.67 4.62 15.94
N GLY A 120 19.92 4.32 16.16
CA GLY A 120 20.62 4.57 17.43
C GLY A 120 20.82 6.05 17.67
N LYS A 121 20.71 6.50 18.91
CA LYS A 121 21.00 7.90 19.28
C LYS A 121 22.51 8.17 19.21
N GLY A 122 22.90 9.32 18.72
CA GLY A 122 24.27 9.81 18.78
C GLY A 122 24.77 9.99 20.22
N GLY A 123 26.06 9.77 20.42
CA GLY A 123 26.75 10.00 21.69
C GLY A 123 27.01 11.48 21.92
N TRP A 124 26.98 11.92 23.16
CA TRP A 124 27.28 13.31 23.53
C TRP A 124 28.77 13.59 23.55
N GLY A 125 29.15 14.74 22.99
CA GLY A 125 30.51 15.26 23.10
C GLY A 125 30.85 15.78 24.49
N ASN A 126 32.13 16.04 24.73
CA ASN A 126 32.59 16.47 26.05
C ASN A 126 32.07 17.87 26.45
N SER A 127 31.61 18.69 25.52
CA SER A 127 31.00 19.98 25.82
C SER A 127 29.75 19.89 26.69
N HIS A 128 28.95 18.86 26.56
CA HIS A 128 27.75 18.62 27.37
C HIS A 128 28.03 18.35 28.86
N PHE A 129 29.23 17.88 29.17
CA PHE A 129 29.61 17.49 30.53
C PHE A 129 30.40 18.57 31.29
N ALA A 130 30.54 19.76 30.68
CA ALA A 130 31.15 20.91 31.31
C ALA A 130 30.24 21.48 32.40
N THR A 131 30.75 21.56 33.61
CA THR A 131 30.07 22.12 34.78
C THR A 131 31.03 23.12 35.47
N PRO A 132 30.55 24.02 36.37
CA PRO A 132 31.42 24.92 37.12
C PRO A 132 32.49 24.21 37.90
N THR A 133 32.21 23.00 38.39
CA THR A 133 33.16 22.15 39.12
C THR A 133 34.03 21.30 38.21
N ARG A 134 33.53 20.85 37.05
CA ARG A 134 34.26 20.05 36.06
C ARG A 134 34.40 20.82 34.75
N ARG A 135 35.32 21.75 34.70
CA ARG A 135 35.52 22.68 33.56
C ARG A 135 36.13 22.04 32.31
N ALA A 136 36.79 20.88 32.41
CA ALA A 136 37.49 20.22 31.31
C ALA A 136 37.25 18.71 31.31
N PRO A 137 36.02 18.24 31.00
CA PRO A 137 35.74 16.79 30.96
C PRO A 137 36.49 16.13 29.80
N LYS A 138 37.19 15.01 30.11
CA LYS A 138 38.03 14.25 29.18
C LYS A 138 37.32 12.98 28.66
N PHE A 139 36.02 12.96 28.66
CA PHE A 139 35.21 11.82 28.20
C PHE A 139 34.05 12.31 27.36
N HIS A 140 33.53 11.43 26.55
CA HIS A 140 32.34 11.59 25.72
C HIS A 140 31.50 10.32 25.83
N TYR A 141 30.28 10.33 25.33
CA TYR A 141 29.47 9.13 25.20
C TYR A 141 29.60 8.55 23.81
N THR A 142 29.63 7.21 23.74
CA THR A 142 29.51 6.47 22.49
C THR A 142 28.08 6.51 21.99
N GLY A 143 27.91 6.43 20.68
CA GLY A 143 26.59 6.27 20.07
C GLY A 143 25.92 4.97 20.53
N ARG A 144 24.60 4.98 20.58
CA ARG A 144 23.83 3.77 20.89
C ARG A 144 23.65 2.92 19.64
N PRO A 145 23.63 1.58 19.77
CA PRO A 145 23.36 0.71 18.65
C PRO A 145 21.95 0.95 18.11
N GLY A 146 21.79 0.83 16.80
CA GLY A 146 20.50 0.79 16.14
C GLY A 146 19.73 -0.49 16.46
N ARG A 147 18.41 -0.45 16.34
CA ARG A 147 17.56 -1.62 16.59
C ARG A 147 17.73 -2.64 15.46
N GLU A 148 17.83 -3.90 15.82
CA GLU A 148 17.87 -5.02 14.88
C GLU A 148 16.68 -5.94 15.14
N ARG A 149 16.04 -6.43 14.05
CA ARG A 149 14.90 -7.34 14.13
C ARG A 149 14.86 -8.26 12.91
N GLU A 150 14.31 -9.44 13.10
CA GLU A 150 13.86 -10.31 12.01
C GLU A 150 12.35 -10.19 11.87
N LEU A 151 11.89 -9.90 10.65
CA LEU A 151 10.47 -9.76 10.33
C LEU A 151 10.07 -10.83 9.35
N GLN A 152 8.87 -11.37 9.53
CA GLN A 152 8.20 -12.20 8.56
C GLN A 152 7.14 -11.35 7.87
N LEU A 153 7.26 -11.21 6.57
CA LEU A 153 6.28 -10.52 5.74
C LEU A 153 5.40 -11.54 5.07
N GLU A 154 4.09 -11.33 5.15
CA GLU A 154 3.09 -12.14 4.46
C GLU A 154 2.23 -11.24 3.59
N LEU A 155 2.13 -11.58 2.31
CA LEU A 155 1.26 -10.87 1.37
C LEU A 155 -0.11 -11.55 1.35
N LYS A 156 -1.14 -10.84 1.80
CA LYS A 156 -2.53 -11.24 1.58
C LYS A 156 -2.83 -11.04 0.10
N LEU A 157 -2.89 -12.13 -0.62
CA LEU A 157 -3.24 -12.11 -2.03
C LEU A 157 -4.68 -11.64 -2.21
N ILE A 158 -4.82 -10.44 -2.73
CA ILE A 158 -6.08 -9.94 -3.25
C ILE A 158 -6.05 -10.25 -4.75
N ALA A 159 -7.05 -10.98 -5.25
CA ALA A 159 -7.12 -11.25 -6.67
C ALA A 159 -7.45 -9.96 -7.44
N ASP A 160 -6.65 -9.66 -8.48
CA ASP A 160 -6.95 -8.57 -9.42
C ASP A 160 -8.12 -8.96 -10.34
N VAL A 161 -8.21 -10.27 -10.68
CA VAL A 161 -9.18 -10.83 -11.62
C VAL A 161 -9.95 -11.98 -10.97
N GLY A 162 -11.26 -11.87 -10.96
CA GLY A 162 -12.16 -12.93 -10.49
C GLY A 162 -12.68 -13.78 -11.65
N LEU A 163 -12.57 -15.12 -11.57
CA LEU A 163 -13.22 -16.03 -12.52
C LEU A 163 -14.59 -16.41 -12.01
N VAL A 164 -15.61 -16.17 -12.80
CA VAL A 164 -16.98 -16.59 -12.53
C VAL A 164 -17.48 -17.50 -13.66
N GLY A 165 -18.37 -18.41 -13.32
CA GLY A 165 -18.94 -19.35 -14.28
C GLY A 165 -19.45 -20.60 -13.60
N PHE A 166 -20.30 -21.33 -14.28
CA PHE A 166 -20.86 -22.60 -13.79
C PHE A 166 -19.77 -23.64 -13.47
N PRO A 167 -20.07 -24.65 -12.65
CA PRO A 167 -19.19 -25.81 -12.46
C PRO A 167 -18.82 -26.40 -13.82
N ASN A 168 -17.56 -26.83 -13.95
CA ASN A 168 -17.00 -27.40 -15.18
C ASN A 168 -16.94 -26.43 -16.39
N ALA A 169 -17.15 -25.13 -16.22
CA ALA A 169 -16.94 -24.13 -17.27
C ALA A 169 -15.46 -23.94 -17.66
N GLY A 170 -14.54 -24.65 -17.02
CA GLY A 170 -13.12 -24.61 -17.33
C GLY A 170 -12.30 -23.61 -16.52
N LYS A 171 -12.83 -23.07 -15.41
CA LYS A 171 -12.15 -22.07 -14.55
C LYS A 171 -10.79 -22.56 -14.05
N SER A 172 -10.77 -23.68 -13.34
CA SER A 172 -9.53 -24.23 -12.76
C SER A 172 -8.53 -24.67 -13.83
N THR A 173 -9.03 -25.15 -14.99
CA THR A 173 -8.18 -25.49 -16.14
C THR A 173 -7.54 -24.23 -16.71
N LEU A 174 -8.30 -23.15 -16.87
CA LEU A 174 -7.76 -21.88 -17.36
C LEU A 174 -6.67 -21.36 -16.42
N ILE A 175 -6.91 -21.33 -15.10
CA ILE A 175 -5.90 -20.92 -14.11
C ILE A 175 -4.62 -21.73 -14.26
N SER A 176 -4.73 -23.06 -14.44
CA SER A 176 -3.56 -23.94 -14.58
C SER A 176 -2.74 -23.66 -15.84
N VAL A 177 -3.40 -23.19 -16.90
CA VAL A 177 -2.76 -22.89 -18.20
C VAL A 177 -2.09 -21.51 -18.21
N ILE A 178 -2.75 -20.49 -17.63
CA ILE A 178 -2.25 -19.11 -17.65
C ILE A 178 -1.30 -18.79 -16.51
N SER A 179 -1.27 -19.61 -15.46
CA SER A 179 -0.42 -19.36 -14.30
C SER A 179 1.04 -19.67 -14.59
N ALA A 180 1.93 -18.69 -14.31
CA ALA A 180 3.38 -18.83 -14.41
C ALA A 180 3.98 -19.80 -13.38
N ALA A 181 3.24 -20.13 -12.33
CA ALA A 181 3.59 -21.11 -11.32
C ALA A 181 2.41 -22.07 -11.11
N LYS A 182 2.65 -23.25 -10.52
CA LYS A 182 1.55 -24.15 -10.15
C LYS A 182 0.54 -23.40 -9.32
N PRO A 183 -0.77 -23.45 -9.67
CA PRO A 183 -1.82 -22.82 -8.89
C PRO A 183 -1.69 -23.22 -7.42
N LYS A 184 -1.79 -22.27 -6.53
CA LYS A 184 -1.79 -22.52 -5.10
C LYS A 184 -3.21 -22.50 -4.59
N ILE A 185 -3.54 -23.50 -3.80
CA ILE A 185 -4.71 -23.48 -2.93
C ILE A 185 -4.33 -22.54 -1.79
N ALA A 186 -5.05 -21.42 -1.64
CA ALA A 186 -4.81 -20.50 -0.54
C ALA A 186 -5.74 -20.85 0.61
N ASP A 187 -5.16 -21.13 1.76
CA ASP A 187 -5.87 -21.35 3.02
C ASP A 187 -6.18 -19.97 3.64
N TYR A 188 -7.35 -19.44 3.31
CA TYR A 188 -7.84 -18.23 3.96
C TYR A 188 -8.66 -18.63 5.19
N PRO A 189 -8.31 -18.16 6.39
CA PRO A 189 -8.96 -18.57 7.65
C PRO A 189 -10.45 -18.20 7.73
N PHE A 190 -10.99 -17.56 6.69
CA PHE A 190 -12.38 -17.11 6.60
C PHE A 190 -13.14 -17.73 5.41
N THR A 191 -12.53 -18.65 4.63
CA THR A 191 -13.19 -19.36 3.53
C THR A 191 -13.42 -20.82 3.91
N THR A 192 -14.64 -21.29 3.72
CA THR A 192 -14.98 -22.73 3.85
C THR A 192 -14.61 -23.51 2.58
N LEU A 193 -14.36 -22.82 1.47
CA LEU A 193 -13.86 -23.36 0.22
C LEU A 193 -12.55 -22.64 -0.12
N GLU A 194 -11.50 -23.42 -0.32
CA GLU A 194 -10.17 -22.93 -0.68
C GLU A 194 -10.17 -22.45 -2.14
N PRO A 195 -9.98 -21.14 -2.42
CA PRO A 195 -9.91 -20.65 -3.78
C PRO A 195 -8.62 -21.08 -4.47
N ASN A 196 -8.73 -21.46 -5.74
CA ASN A 196 -7.56 -21.67 -6.57
C ASN A 196 -7.05 -20.32 -7.06
N LEU A 197 -5.79 -19.99 -6.71
CA LEU A 197 -5.12 -18.78 -7.15
C LEU A 197 -4.10 -19.09 -8.21
N GLY A 198 -4.09 -18.28 -9.27
CA GLY A 198 -3.06 -18.28 -10.30
C GLY A 198 -2.39 -16.93 -10.42
N VAL A 199 -1.08 -16.92 -10.59
CA VAL A 199 -0.31 -15.72 -10.89
C VAL A 199 0.07 -15.72 -12.35
N VAL A 200 -0.38 -14.72 -13.06
CA VAL A 200 -0.15 -14.55 -14.50
C VAL A 200 0.93 -13.51 -14.74
N ASP A 201 1.91 -13.85 -15.55
CA ASP A 201 2.99 -12.94 -15.94
C ASP A 201 2.52 -12.10 -17.15
N MET A 202 2.63 -10.76 -17.02
CA MET A 202 2.31 -9.81 -18.08
C MET A 202 3.57 -9.40 -18.89
N GLY A 203 4.76 -9.89 -18.51
CA GLY A 203 6.04 -9.37 -18.97
C GLY A 203 6.47 -8.12 -18.18
N ASP A 204 7.70 -7.67 -18.40
CA ASP A 204 8.32 -6.51 -17.73
C ASP A 204 8.23 -6.56 -16.20
N PHE A 205 8.37 -7.75 -15.62
CA PHE A 205 8.25 -8.02 -14.16
C PHE A 205 6.90 -7.65 -13.54
N ARG A 206 5.86 -7.46 -14.37
CA ARG A 206 4.50 -7.22 -13.91
C ARG A 206 3.69 -8.51 -13.90
N THR A 207 2.92 -8.70 -12.85
CA THR A 207 2.06 -9.88 -12.67
C THR A 207 0.69 -9.44 -12.20
N PHE A 208 -0.34 -10.23 -12.49
CA PHE A 208 -1.66 -10.10 -11.86
C PHE A 208 -2.12 -11.43 -11.27
N VAL A 209 -2.97 -11.35 -10.27
CA VAL A 209 -3.50 -12.53 -9.57
C VAL A 209 -4.92 -12.82 -10.04
N VAL A 210 -5.14 -14.07 -10.43
CA VAL A 210 -6.47 -14.59 -10.82
C VAL A 210 -6.97 -15.53 -9.75
N ALA A 211 -8.22 -15.36 -9.31
CA ALA A 211 -8.88 -16.26 -8.36
C ALA A 211 -10.10 -16.94 -8.98
N ASP A 212 -10.24 -18.23 -8.75
CA ASP A 212 -11.52 -18.93 -8.96
C ASP A 212 -12.50 -18.49 -7.86
N ILE A 213 -13.69 -18.04 -8.26
CA ILE A 213 -14.77 -17.66 -7.34
C ILE A 213 -15.70 -18.85 -7.22
N PRO A 214 -15.51 -19.76 -6.22
CA PRO A 214 -16.43 -20.85 -5.98
C PRO A 214 -17.73 -20.33 -5.36
N GLY A 215 -18.85 -20.95 -5.66
CA GLY A 215 -20.11 -20.72 -4.95
C GLY A 215 -21.12 -19.79 -5.59
N LEU A 216 -20.87 -19.24 -6.78
CA LEU A 216 -21.91 -18.61 -7.61
C LEU A 216 -22.67 -19.72 -8.37
N ILE A 217 -23.68 -20.29 -7.75
CA ILE A 217 -24.56 -21.34 -8.34
C ILE A 217 -25.99 -21.08 -7.84
N GLU A 218 -26.97 -21.42 -8.65
CA GLU A 218 -28.41 -21.38 -8.32
C GLU A 218 -28.69 -21.74 -6.84
N GLY A 219 -29.24 -20.80 -6.05
CA GLY A 219 -29.63 -21.01 -4.66
C GLY A 219 -28.59 -20.55 -3.61
N ALA A 220 -27.45 -20.01 -3.97
CA ALA A 220 -26.49 -19.47 -2.98
C ALA A 220 -27.01 -18.25 -2.22
N SER A 221 -27.98 -17.51 -2.78
CA SER A 221 -28.66 -16.38 -2.14
C SER A 221 -29.67 -16.78 -1.05
N ASP A 222 -30.08 -18.04 -0.98
CA ASP A 222 -31.16 -18.50 -0.08
C ASP A 222 -30.68 -19.01 1.29
N GLY A 223 -29.54 -18.53 1.80
CA GLY A 223 -29.28 -18.54 3.24
C GLY A 223 -28.41 -19.66 3.80
N ALA A 224 -27.63 -20.38 3.00
CA ALA A 224 -26.62 -21.30 3.51
C ALA A 224 -25.21 -20.63 3.58
N GLY A 225 -25.06 -19.61 4.40
CA GLY A 225 -23.84 -19.23 5.15
C GLY A 225 -22.45 -19.18 4.47
N LEU A 226 -22.32 -19.44 3.18
CA LEU A 226 -21.02 -19.57 2.47
C LEU A 226 -20.54 -18.26 1.81
N GLY A 227 -21.40 -17.25 1.73
CA GLY A 227 -21.24 -16.10 0.85
C GLY A 227 -20.46 -14.90 1.41
N ASP A 228 -20.86 -14.36 2.54
CA ASP A 228 -20.53 -12.99 2.94
C ASP A 228 -19.03 -12.71 3.18
N ARG A 229 -18.27 -13.68 3.64
CA ARG A 229 -16.85 -13.46 3.96
C ARG A 229 -15.95 -13.64 2.75
N PHE A 230 -16.25 -14.60 1.88
CA PHE A 230 -15.47 -14.82 0.66
C PHE A 230 -15.75 -13.75 -0.39
N LEU A 231 -17.00 -13.34 -0.52
CA LEU A 231 -17.43 -12.34 -1.50
C LEU A 231 -16.90 -10.94 -1.17
N ARG A 232 -16.63 -10.60 0.09
CA ARG A 232 -15.86 -9.40 0.46
C ARG A 232 -14.45 -9.35 -0.15
N HIS A 233 -13.89 -10.48 -0.54
CA HIS A 233 -12.58 -10.52 -1.23
C HIS A 233 -12.75 -10.40 -2.74
N VAL A 234 -13.88 -10.84 -3.27
CA VAL A 234 -14.28 -10.62 -4.66
C VAL A 234 -14.63 -9.15 -4.90
N GLU A 235 -15.17 -8.48 -3.89
CA GLU A 235 -15.39 -7.01 -3.89
C GLU A 235 -14.11 -6.21 -4.18
N ARG A 236 -12.95 -6.80 -3.97
CA ARG A 236 -11.65 -6.17 -4.25
C ARG A 236 -11.09 -6.51 -5.62
N THR A 237 -11.73 -7.42 -6.39
CA THR A 237 -11.27 -7.71 -7.76
C THR A 237 -11.58 -6.53 -8.68
N LYS A 238 -10.63 -6.19 -9.54
CA LYS A 238 -10.73 -5.07 -10.48
C LYS A 238 -11.48 -5.43 -11.74
N LEU A 239 -11.43 -6.71 -12.13
CA LEU A 239 -11.97 -7.24 -13.38
C LEU A 239 -12.61 -8.61 -13.14
N ILE A 240 -13.71 -8.89 -13.80
CA ILE A 240 -14.38 -10.19 -13.79
C ILE A 240 -14.24 -10.87 -15.17
N LEU A 241 -13.73 -12.10 -15.18
CA LEU A 241 -13.78 -12.99 -16.35
C LEU A 241 -14.95 -13.95 -16.20
N HIS A 242 -15.97 -13.77 -17.02
CA HIS A 242 -17.15 -14.64 -17.04
C HIS A 242 -16.97 -15.77 -18.05
N LEU A 243 -16.68 -16.98 -17.54
CA LEU A 243 -16.45 -18.16 -18.35
C LEU A 243 -17.77 -18.87 -18.63
N VAL A 244 -18.06 -19.08 -19.91
CA VAL A 244 -19.27 -19.76 -20.39
C VAL A 244 -18.88 -20.93 -21.28
N ASP A 245 -19.32 -22.13 -20.91
CA ASP A 245 -19.11 -23.35 -21.71
C ASP A 245 -20.03 -23.35 -22.93
N VAL A 246 -19.46 -23.33 -24.13
CA VAL A 246 -20.22 -23.37 -25.40
C VAL A 246 -20.33 -24.77 -26.00
N SER A 247 -19.67 -25.76 -25.39
CA SER A 247 -19.78 -27.15 -25.85
C SER A 247 -21.18 -27.71 -25.61
N SER A 248 -21.59 -28.73 -26.39
CA SER A 248 -22.86 -29.41 -26.20
C SER A 248 -22.81 -30.45 -25.06
N ILE A 249 -21.61 -30.74 -24.56
CA ILE A 249 -21.38 -31.78 -23.54
C ILE A 249 -22.12 -31.48 -22.23
N SER A 250 -22.22 -30.19 -21.88
CA SER A 250 -22.92 -29.76 -20.65
C SER A 250 -24.46 -29.86 -20.74
N GLY A 251 -25.03 -30.01 -21.92
CA GLY A 251 -26.48 -29.97 -22.16
C GLY A 251 -27.15 -28.63 -21.86
N ARG A 252 -26.40 -27.60 -21.47
CA ARG A 252 -26.88 -26.28 -21.05
C ARG A 252 -26.88 -25.27 -22.21
N ASP A 253 -27.74 -24.25 -22.11
CA ASP A 253 -27.74 -23.14 -23.05
C ASP A 253 -26.75 -22.04 -22.59
N PRO A 254 -25.68 -21.72 -23.36
CA PRO A 254 -24.70 -20.74 -22.99
C PRO A 254 -25.28 -19.34 -22.68
N VAL A 255 -26.36 -18.95 -23.37
CA VAL A 255 -26.99 -17.64 -23.14
C VAL A 255 -27.71 -17.61 -21.79
N LYS A 256 -28.40 -18.71 -21.44
CA LYS A 256 -29.06 -18.81 -20.13
C LYS A 256 -28.06 -18.86 -18.99
N ASP A 257 -26.98 -19.62 -19.13
CA ASP A 257 -25.92 -19.68 -18.14
C ASP A 257 -25.29 -18.29 -17.91
N TYR A 258 -25.05 -17.55 -18.99
CA TYR A 258 -24.57 -16.17 -18.92
C TYR A 258 -25.56 -15.24 -18.17
N GLU A 259 -26.86 -15.33 -18.47
CA GLU A 259 -27.88 -14.48 -17.84
C GLU A 259 -28.08 -14.80 -16.35
N ILE A 260 -28.03 -16.09 -15.96
CA ILE A 260 -28.16 -16.53 -14.57
C ILE A 260 -27.01 -15.94 -13.72
N ILE A 261 -25.77 -16.15 -14.14
CA ILE A 261 -24.60 -15.63 -13.41
C ILE A 261 -24.62 -14.10 -13.31
N ASN A 262 -24.99 -13.40 -14.37
CA ASN A 262 -25.10 -11.94 -14.31
C ASN A 262 -26.18 -11.48 -13.33
N ARG A 263 -27.31 -12.18 -13.25
CA ARG A 263 -28.37 -11.91 -12.28
C ARG A 263 -27.86 -12.14 -10.85
N GLU A 264 -27.14 -13.21 -10.61
CA GLU A 264 -26.55 -13.50 -9.30
C GLU A 264 -25.52 -12.43 -8.88
N LEU A 265 -24.63 -12.04 -9.80
CA LEU A 265 -23.66 -10.95 -9.55
C LEU A 265 -24.35 -9.63 -9.18
N THR A 266 -25.47 -9.32 -9.83
CA THR A 266 -26.24 -8.09 -9.58
C THR A 266 -27.02 -8.17 -8.27
N ASN A 267 -27.60 -9.33 -7.98
CA ASN A 267 -28.37 -9.55 -6.73
C ASN A 267 -27.47 -9.55 -5.49
N TYR A 268 -26.24 -10.02 -5.65
CA TYR A 268 -25.31 -10.14 -4.54
C TYR A 268 -24.82 -8.77 -4.07
N GLU A 269 -24.38 -7.93 -4.97
CA GLU A 269 -23.98 -6.54 -4.70
C GLU A 269 -24.02 -5.69 -5.97
N ALA A 270 -24.65 -4.51 -5.87
CA ALA A 270 -24.76 -3.59 -7.00
C ALA A 270 -23.38 -3.20 -7.58
N ASN A 271 -22.36 -3.14 -6.73
CA ASN A 271 -20.98 -2.82 -7.11
C ASN A 271 -20.30 -3.91 -7.96
N LEU A 272 -20.59 -5.20 -7.73
CA LEU A 272 -20.01 -6.30 -8.52
C LEU A 272 -20.60 -6.35 -9.93
N GLY A 273 -21.89 -6.06 -10.07
CA GLY A 273 -22.55 -5.96 -11.38
C GLY A 273 -22.04 -4.83 -12.26
N ALA A 274 -21.55 -3.75 -11.64
CA ALA A 274 -21.01 -2.56 -12.32
C ALA A 274 -19.53 -2.69 -12.74
N ARG A 275 -18.82 -3.73 -12.29
CA ARG A 275 -17.40 -3.90 -12.61
C ARG A 275 -17.14 -4.24 -14.06
N PRO A 276 -15.97 -3.87 -14.61
CA PRO A 276 -15.55 -4.31 -15.92
C PRO A 276 -15.64 -5.83 -16.03
N GLN A 277 -16.29 -6.34 -17.08
CA GLN A 277 -16.48 -7.76 -17.30
C GLN A 277 -16.07 -8.15 -18.71
N ILE A 278 -15.29 -9.22 -18.82
CA ILE A 278 -14.95 -9.86 -20.10
C ILE A 278 -15.66 -11.21 -20.16
N VAL A 279 -16.43 -11.44 -21.22
CA VAL A 279 -17.13 -12.70 -21.49
C VAL A 279 -16.21 -13.64 -22.25
N VAL A 280 -15.99 -14.83 -21.72
CA VAL A 280 -15.08 -15.84 -22.28
C VAL A 280 -15.84 -17.09 -22.63
N ALA A 281 -16.01 -17.36 -23.92
CA ALA A 281 -16.52 -18.64 -24.41
C ALA A 281 -15.41 -19.70 -24.30
N THR A 282 -15.65 -20.73 -23.49
CA THR A 282 -14.70 -21.81 -23.22
C THR A 282 -15.04 -23.10 -24.00
N LYS A 283 -14.08 -24.01 -24.12
CA LYS A 283 -14.19 -25.32 -24.76
C LYS A 283 -14.61 -25.23 -26.22
N ILE A 284 -14.06 -24.25 -26.97
CA ILE A 284 -14.34 -24.12 -28.42
C ILE A 284 -13.80 -25.31 -29.23
N ASP A 285 -12.87 -26.08 -28.69
CA ASP A 285 -12.38 -27.35 -29.25
C ASP A 285 -13.44 -28.46 -29.29
N ALA A 286 -14.44 -28.37 -28.40
CA ALA A 286 -15.58 -29.32 -28.31
C ALA A 286 -16.90 -28.69 -28.77
N LEU A 287 -16.84 -27.65 -29.64
CA LEU A 287 -17.99 -26.94 -30.15
C LEU A 287 -18.60 -27.69 -31.31
N ASP A 288 -19.84 -28.25 -31.15
CA ASP A 288 -20.55 -28.98 -32.19
C ASP A 288 -21.43 -28.05 -33.04
N ASP A 289 -22.09 -27.07 -32.41
CA ASP A 289 -23.00 -26.13 -33.07
C ASP A 289 -22.48 -24.69 -33.00
N PRO A 290 -21.98 -24.11 -34.10
CA PRO A 290 -21.50 -22.71 -34.16
C PRO A 290 -22.56 -21.69 -33.74
N LYS A 291 -23.86 -22.01 -33.87
CA LYS A 291 -24.93 -21.08 -33.46
C LYS A 291 -24.94 -20.77 -31.99
N ARG A 292 -24.46 -21.69 -31.14
CA ARG A 292 -24.34 -21.49 -29.69
C ARG A 292 -23.34 -20.37 -29.38
N LEU A 293 -22.18 -20.39 -30.02
CA LEU A 293 -21.14 -19.38 -29.91
C LEU A 293 -21.64 -18.01 -30.42
N GLU A 294 -22.28 -18.00 -31.60
CA GLU A 294 -22.80 -16.76 -32.21
C GLU A 294 -23.88 -16.08 -31.35
N LYS A 295 -24.79 -16.86 -30.74
CA LYS A 295 -25.84 -16.34 -29.86
C LYS A 295 -25.21 -15.68 -28.65
N LEU A 296 -24.24 -16.34 -28.00
CA LEU A 296 -23.52 -15.78 -26.85
C LEU A 296 -22.76 -14.51 -27.22
N LYS A 297 -22.04 -14.52 -28.37
CA LYS A 297 -21.32 -13.35 -28.89
C LYS A 297 -22.25 -12.15 -29.14
N LYS A 298 -23.40 -12.39 -29.76
CA LYS A 298 -24.42 -11.34 -30.00
C LYS A 298 -24.96 -10.78 -28.68
N ARG A 299 -25.20 -11.65 -27.69
CA ARG A 299 -25.65 -11.25 -26.36
C ARG A 299 -24.62 -10.39 -25.63
N ALA A 300 -23.36 -10.83 -25.56
CA ALA A 300 -22.27 -10.09 -24.94
C ALA A 300 -22.07 -8.72 -25.59
N LYS A 301 -22.13 -8.66 -26.93
CA LYS A 301 -22.05 -7.39 -27.67
C LYS A 301 -23.21 -6.44 -27.36
N LYS A 302 -24.45 -6.98 -27.22
CA LYS A 302 -25.62 -6.19 -26.85
C LYS A 302 -25.45 -5.56 -25.46
N ASP A 303 -24.80 -6.27 -24.54
CA ASP A 303 -24.52 -5.81 -23.17
C ASP A 303 -23.23 -4.95 -23.09
N GLY A 304 -22.61 -4.59 -24.23
CA GLY A 304 -21.40 -3.76 -24.30
C GLY A 304 -20.14 -4.42 -23.73
N LYS A 305 -20.12 -5.75 -23.58
CA LYS A 305 -19.02 -6.47 -22.95
C LYS A 305 -18.03 -7.00 -24.00
N ALA A 306 -16.73 -6.97 -23.67
CA ALA A 306 -15.69 -7.60 -24.47
C ALA A 306 -15.92 -9.13 -24.52
N PHE A 307 -15.62 -9.74 -25.67
CA PHE A 307 -15.91 -11.16 -25.92
C PHE A 307 -14.68 -11.87 -26.48
N PHE A 308 -14.25 -12.94 -25.82
CA PHE A 308 -13.17 -13.82 -26.26
C PHE A 308 -13.63 -15.26 -26.36
N GLN A 309 -12.96 -16.02 -27.21
CA GLN A 309 -13.22 -17.45 -27.40
C GLN A 309 -11.90 -18.20 -27.17
N ILE A 310 -11.94 -19.20 -26.29
CA ILE A 310 -10.72 -19.92 -25.90
C ILE A 310 -10.94 -21.43 -25.84
N SER A 311 -9.84 -22.16 -26.04
CA SER A 311 -9.68 -23.52 -25.58
C SER A 311 -8.47 -23.60 -24.65
N SER A 312 -8.71 -23.90 -23.39
CA SER A 312 -7.63 -24.11 -22.41
C SER A 312 -6.85 -25.39 -22.69
N VAL A 313 -7.39 -26.34 -23.45
CA VAL A 313 -6.74 -27.60 -23.79
C VAL A 313 -5.75 -27.41 -24.96
N THR A 314 -6.17 -26.65 -25.98
CA THR A 314 -5.35 -26.40 -27.18
C THR A 314 -4.56 -25.10 -27.10
N ASN A 315 -4.71 -24.32 -26.04
CA ASN A 315 -4.16 -22.97 -25.87
C ASN A 315 -4.64 -21.93 -26.90
N LEU A 316 -5.67 -22.24 -27.69
CA LEU A 316 -6.21 -21.33 -28.68
C LEU A 316 -6.89 -20.13 -28.02
N GLY A 317 -6.54 -18.89 -28.41
CA GLY A 317 -7.12 -17.65 -27.92
C GLY A 317 -6.69 -17.25 -26.49
N VAL A 318 -5.92 -18.08 -25.78
CA VAL A 318 -5.55 -17.82 -24.37
C VAL A 318 -4.60 -16.63 -24.27
N LYS A 319 -3.61 -16.49 -25.17
CA LYS A 319 -2.68 -15.35 -25.19
C LYS A 319 -3.40 -14.02 -25.44
N ASP A 320 -4.36 -14.02 -26.36
CA ASP A 320 -5.13 -12.82 -26.70
C ASP A 320 -6.00 -12.38 -25.49
N LEU A 321 -6.59 -13.37 -24.78
CA LEU A 321 -7.31 -13.10 -23.55
C LEU A 321 -6.41 -12.49 -22.48
N VAL A 322 -5.22 -13.07 -22.20
CA VAL A 322 -4.27 -12.57 -21.20
C VAL A 322 -3.82 -11.14 -21.55
N ASN A 323 -3.53 -10.87 -22.82
CA ASN A 323 -3.17 -9.51 -23.28
C ASN A 323 -4.31 -8.51 -23.06
N ALA A 324 -5.54 -8.89 -23.39
CA ALA A 324 -6.71 -8.04 -23.17
C ALA A 324 -6.94 -7.74 -21.69
N VAL A 325 -6.82 -8.75 -20.83
CA VAL A 325 -6.89 -8.59 -19.37
C VAL A 325 -5.82 -7.62 -18.88
N SER A 326 -4.58 -7.77 -19.36
CA SER A 326 -3.47 -6.89 -18.99
C SER A 326 -3.73 -5.43 -19.36
N VAL A 327 -4.27 -5.18 -20.57
CA VAL A 327 -4.63 -3.83 -21.03
C VAL A 327 -5.73 -3.23 -20.14
N THR A 328 -6.81 -3.98 -19.90
CA THR A 328 -7.93 -3.51 -19.08
C THR A 328 -7.50 -3.22 -17.64
N LEU A 329 -6.65 -4.06 -17.04
CA LEU A 329 -6.12 -3.80 -15.71
C LEU A 329 -5.22 -2.55 -15.65
N ASN A 330 -4.41 -2.32 -16.67
CA ASN A 330 -3.57 -1.13 -16.75
C ASN A 330 -4.43 0.15 -16.87
N GLU A 331 -5.48 0.12 -17.68
CA GLU A 331 -6.44 1.22 -17.80
C GLU A 331 -7.13 1.49 -16.46
N PHE A 332 -7.66 0.46 -15.81
CA PHE A 332 -8.29 0.57 -14.50
C PHE A 332 -7.35 1.17 -13.45
N ASN A 333 -6.12 0.68 -13.36
CA ASN A 333 -5.12 1.20 -12.41
C ASN A 333 -4.77 2.66 -12.68
N ARG A 334 -4.72 3.09 -13.96
CA ARG A 334 -4.48 4.48 -14.33
C ARG A 334 -5.64 5.37 -13.90
N ASP A 335 -6.87 4.97 -14.21
CA ASP A 335 -8.07 5.73 -13.86
C ASP A 335 -8.22 5.85 -12.33
N GLU A 336 -7.91 4.78 -11.58
CA GLU A 336 -7.90 4.79 -10.12
C GLU A 336 -6.82 5.74 -9.56
N ALA A 337 -5.63 5.74 -10.16
CA ALA A 337 -4.54 6.64 -9.76
C ALA A 337 -4.89 8.11 -10.04
N GLU A 338 -5.51 8.40 -11.18
CA GLU A 338 -5.99 9.75 -11.53
C GLU A 338 -7.09 10.22 -10.57
N ALA A 339 -8.04 9.34 -10.24
CA ALA A 339 -9.11 9.66 -9.29
C ALA A 339 -8.56 9.94 -7.87
N LYS A 340 -7.60 9.14 -7.40
CA LYS A 340 -6.92 9.37 -6.11
C LYS A 340 -6.15 10.68 -6.10
N ALA A 341 -5.42 11.00 -7.18
CA ALA A 341 -4.68 12.25 -7.31
C ALA A 341 -5.60 13.48 -7.32
N ALA A 342 -6.78 13.37 -7.94
CA ALA A 342 -7.80 14.41 -7.93
C ALA A 342 -8.36 14.63 -6.51
N ALA A 343 -8.72 13.55 -5.81
CA ALA A 343 -9.22 13.61 -4.44
C ALA A 343 -8.17 14.18 -3.45
N GLU A 344 -6.89 13.88 -3.65
CA GLU A 344 -5.81 14.48 -2.84
C GLU A 344 -5.64 15.99 -3.12
N ARG A 345 -5.83 16.42 -4.37
CA ARG A 345 -5.80 17.85 -4.71
C ARG A 345 -6.93 18.62 -4.05
N GLU A 346 -8.15 18.09 -4.12
CA GLU A 346 -9.32 18.68 -3.44
C GLU A 346 -9.08 18.78 -1.92
N ARG A 347 -8.60 17.73 -1.28
CA ARG A 347 -8.28 17.77 0.16
C ARG A 347 -7.21 18.81 0.51
N ARG A 348 -6.22 19.03 -0.35
CA ARG A 348 -5.20 20.06 -0.12
C ARG A 348 -5.75 21.47 -0.31
N GLU A 349 -6.65 21.65 -1.26
CA GLU A 349 -7.33 22.93 -1.50
C GLU A 349 -8.26 23.28 -0.34
N ASP A 350 -9.01 22.32 0.22
CA ASP A 350 -9.83 22.51 1.40
C ASP A 350 -9.00 22.91 2.62
N VAL A 351 -7.89 22.21 2.90
CA VAL A 351 -7.00 22.53 4.02
C VAL A 351 -6.35 23.91 3.87
N THR A 352 -5.95 24.29 2.65
CA THR A 352 -5.41 25.64 2.40
C THR A 352 -6.48 26.73 2.51
N GLY A 353 -7.72 26.42 2.14
CA GLY A 353 -8.88 27.29 2.31
C GLY A 353 -9.22 27.55 3.78
N ASP A 354 -9.20 26.50 4.58
CA ASP A 354 -9.45 26.58 6.04
C ASP A 354 -8.33 27.39 6.75
N LEU A 355 -7.07 27.16 6.43
CA LEU A 355 -5.94 27.93 6.99
C LEU A 355 -6.01 29.41 6.62
N ALA A 356 -6.38 29.73 5.37
CA ALA A 356 -6.55 31.13 4.93
C ALA A 356 -7.79 31.81 5.59
N ALA A 357 -8.80 31.03 5.95
CA ALA A 357 -9.96 31.53 6.69
C ALA A 357 -9.64 31.78 8.17
N GLU A 358 -8.79 30.92 8.80
CA GLU A 358 -8.29 31.12 10.15
C GLU A 358 -7.34 32.33 10.25
N GLU A 359 -6.42 32.50 9.30
CA GLU A 359 -5.54 33.69 9.25
C GLU A 359 -6.33 34.99 9.11
N LYS A 360 -7.40 35.00 8.29
CA LYS A 360 -8.28 36.17 8.18
C LYS A 360 -9.05 36.47 9.48
N LYS A 361 -9.47 35.45 10.24
CA LYS A 361 -10.12 35.67 11.54
C LYS A 361 -9.14 36.24 12.58
N LEU A 362 -7.94 35.71 12.65
CA LEU A 362 -6.89 36.23 13.55
C LEU A 362 -6.53 37.70 13.24
N THR A 363 -6.40 38.05 11.96
CA THR A 363 -6.11 39.44 11.58
C THR A 363 -7.26 40.42 11.83
N THR A 364 -8.52 39.98 11.82
CA THR A 364 -9.68 40.80 12.18
C THR A 364 -9.78 40.97 13.70
N GLU A 365 -9.50 39.95 14.50
CA GLU A 365 -9.50 40.05 15.97
C GLU A 365 -8.38 40.97 16.50
N ASP A 366 -7.18 40.92 15.88
CA ASP A 366 -6.06 41.82 16.21
C ASP A 366 -6.36 43.29 15.84
N THR A 367 -7.08 43.57 14.75
CA THR A 367 -7.49 44.91 14.38
C THR A 367 -8.59 45.46 15.32
N GLU A 368 -9.56 44.66 15.71
CA GLU A 368 -10.60 45.10 16.66
C GLU A 368 -10.07 45.34 18.08
N SER A 369 -9.08 44.54 18.53
CA SER A 369 -8.43 44.74 19.83
C SER A 369 -7.59 46.03 19.86
N THR A 370 -6.89 46.33 18.75
CA THR A 370 -6.07 47.55 18.62
C THR A 370 -6.93 48.84 18.53
N GLU A 371 -8.11 48.76 17.90
CA GLU A 371 -9.07 49.89 17.89
C GLU A 371 -9.70 50.13 19.25
N LYS A 372 -10.04 49.09 20.00
CA LYS A 372 -10.56 49.22 21.39
C LYS A 372 -9.54 49.80 22.34
N GLU A 373 -8.24 49.43 22.25
CA GLU A 373 -7.19 50.02 23.05
C GLU A 373 -6.96 51.52 22.74
N LYS A 374 -7.02 51.90 21.45
CA LYS A 374 -6.95 53.32 21.05
C LYS A 374 -8.15 54.13 21.55
N GLN A 375 -9.34 53.60 21.53
CA GLN A 375 -10.55 54.23 22.01
C GLN A 375 -10.50 54.44 23.50
N THR A 376 -10.07 53.43 24.28
CA THR A 376 -9.91 53.53 25.75
C THR A 376 -8.82 54.54 26.14
N SER A 377 -7.71 54.63 25.41
CA SER A 377 -6.67 55.63 25.64
C SER A 377 -7.13 57.05 25.34
N THR A 378 -8.00 57.26 24.34
CA THR A 378 -8.55 58.55 23.98
C THR A 378 -9.58 59.05 25.01
N ASP A 379 -10.35 58.15 25.55
CA ASP A 379 -11.37 58.46 26.60
C ASP A 379 -10.70 58.80 27.96
N LEU A 380 -9.62 58.10 28.32
CA LEU A 380 -8.79 58.38 29.49
C LEU A 380 -8.09 59.79 29.42
N ILE A 381 -7.68 60.20 28.22
CA ILE A 381 -7.07 61.53 28.02
C ILE A 381 -8.16 62.62 28.20
N LYS A 382 -9.37 62.45 27.71
CA LYS A 382 -10.49 63.37 27.86
C LYS A 382 -10.95 63.54 29.33
N GLU A 383 -11.00 62.43 30.09
CA GLU A 383 -11.34 62.48 31.51
C GLU A 383 -10.30 63.22 32.35
N ASN A 384 -9.00 63.09 32.03
CA ASN A 384 -7.93 63.83 32.69
C ASN A 384 -7.95 65.33 32.38
N GLU A 385 -8.26 65.72 31.14
CA GLU A 385 -8.38 67.15 30.78
C GLU A 385 -9.59 67.86 31.45
N LEU A 386 -10.65 67.11 31.71
CA LEU A 386 -11.85 67.62 32.45
C LEU A 386 -11.61 67.74 33.94
N SER A 387 -10.68 67.02 34.55
CA SER A 387 -10.34 67.08 35.97
C SER A 387 -9.32 68.16 36.30
N GLU A 388 -8.59 68.74 35.36
CA GLU A 388 -7.65 69.87 35.56
C GLU A 388 -8.33 71.27 35.39
N THR A 389 -9.59 71.32 34.92
CA THR A 389 -10.35 72.57 34.73
C THR A 389 -11.45 72.83 35.72
N ALA A 390 -11.56 72.01 36.80
CA ALA A 390 -12.44 72.23 37.94
C ALA A 390 -11.59 72.50 39.20
#